data_2842e663c79350c695608ccbe63bd6d7
#
_entry.id   2842e663c79350c695608ccbe63bd6d7
#
_cell.length_a   1.000
_cell.length_b   1.000
_cell.length_c   1.000
_cell.angle_alpha   90.00
_cell.angle_beta   90.00
_cell.angle_gamma   90.00
#
_symmetry.space_group_name_H-M   'P 1'
#
loop_
_entity.id
_entity.type
_entity.pdbx_description
1 polymer ?
#
loop_
_entity_poly.entity_id
_entity_poly.type
_entity_poly.pdbx_seq_one_letter_code
_entity_poly.pdbx_strand_id
1 'polypeptide(L)'
;DPAYTDIVIARLSDISGEGIKRSENLVEATSDTGAFVMFSGVLKRTAIKLSKIASDLRLLSSGPRAGFGEINLPAVQAGSSIMPGKVNPVIPEVVNQAAYLVVGYDVTISMCAEGGQLQLNAFEPTIGFAIAQGQRLLTNACDTLRERCVDGITANRDRCNELVMNSVGIVTVLVPVLGYEKCSELAKKAVTEKRSIRELLLNETSLTAKEIEDYLSPEFLTSPKRLEPVQRASKP
;
A
#
# COMPACT_ATOMS: atom_id res chain seq x y z
N ASP A 1 30.76 -9.20 43.54
CA ASP A 1 31.90 -8.40 43.13
C ASP A 1 31.49 -7.49 41.95
N PRO A 2 31.60 -6.18 42.05
CA PRO A 2 31.30 -5.25 40.96
C PRO A 2 32.05 -5.56 39.65
N ALA A 3 33.29 -6.04 39.76
CA ALA A 3 34.14 -6.41 38.63
C ALA A 3 33.53 -7.58 37.79
N TYR A 4 32.74 -8.44 38.40
CA TYR A 4 32.07 -9.54 37.71
C TYR A 4 31.12 -9.02 36.61
N THR A 5 30.33 -7.99 36.92
CA THR A 5 29.37 -7.41 35.94
C THR A 5 30.10 -6.82 34.75
N ASP A 6 31.22 -6.12 34.96
CA ASP A 6 31.97 -5.50 33.86
C ASP A 6 32.60 -6.58 32.94
N ILE A 7 33.12 -7.65 33.55
CA ILE A 7 33.68 -8.79 32.80
C ILE A 7 32.58 -9.47 31.95
N VAL A 8 31.39 -9.69 32.53
CA VAL A 8 30.26 -10.31 31.81
C VAL A 8 29.82 -9.43 30.64
N ILE A 9 29.68 -8.11 30.84
CA ILE A 9 29.30 -7.18 29.79
C ILE A 9 30.33 -7.16 28.66
N ALA A 10 31.61 -7.10 28.98
CA ALA A 10 32.67 -7.16 27.98
C ALA A 10 32.63 -8.46 27.18
N ARG A 11 32.45 -9.60 27.85
CA ARG A 11 32.34 -10.91 27.17
C ARG A 11 31.09 -11.04 26.31
N LEU A 12 29.96 -10.56 26.77
CA LEU A 12 28.73 -10.56 25.97
C LEU A 12 28.87 -9.65 24.74
N SER A 13 29.52 -8.49 24.87
CA SER A 13 29.83 -7.62 23.75
C SER A 13 30.74 -8.28 22.73
N ASP A 14 31.81 -8.98 23.19
CA ASP A 14 32.74 -9.74 22.34
C ASP A 14 32.02 -10.86 21.57
N ILE A 15 31.15 -11.62 22.23
CA ILE A 15 30.44 -12.76 21.64
C ILE A 15 29.37 -12.33 20.65
N SER A 16 28.62 -11.28 20.99
CA SER A 16 27.50 -10.78 20.16
C SER A 16 27.94 -9.85 19.03
N GLY A 17 29.10 -9.22 19.13
CA GLY A 17 29.53 -8.15 18.25
C GLY A 17 28.81 -6.81 18.51
N GLU A 18 27.99 -6.73 19.57
CA GLU A 18 27.15 -5.58 19.90
C GLU A 18 27.70 -4.81 21.10
N GLY A 19 27.50 -3.51 21.11
CA GLY A 19 27.92 -2.63 22.20
C GLY A 19 26.99 -2.71 23.42
N ILE A 20 27.08 -3.80 24.19
CA ILE A 20 26.26 -4.04 25.37
C ILE A 20 26.72 -3.14 26.52
N LYS A 21 25.75 -2.54 27.22
CA LYS A 21 25.99 -1.67 28.37
C LYS A 21 25.13 -2.08 29.55
N ARG A 22 25.63 -1.81 30.74
CA ARG A 22 24.86 -1.97 31.98
C ARG A 22 23.74 -0.94 32.01
N SER A 23 22.52 -1.37 32.39
CA SER A 23 21.43 -0.44 32.67
C SER A 23 21.74 0.41 33.90
N GLU A 24 21.34 1.68 33.89
CA GLU A 24 21.46 2.59 35.02
C GLU A 24 20.54 2.19 36.18
N ASN A 25 19.34 1.74 35.87
CA ASN A 25 18.34 1.28 36.82
C ASN A 25 18.05 -0.22 36.60
N LEU A 26 18.66 -1.08 37.42
CA LEU A 26 18.51 -2.52 37.33
C LEU A 26 17.12 -3.02 37.74
N VAL A 27 16.37 -2.25 38.51
CA VAL A 27 15.00 -2.58 38.89
C VAL A 27 14.04 -2.35 37.73
N GLU A 28 14.20 -1.23 37.03
CA GLU A 28 13.43 -0.95 35.82
C GLU A 28 13.75 -1.93 34.71
N ALA A 29 15.03 -2.22 34.50
CA ALA A 29 15.50 -3.07 33.41
C ALA A 29 14.96 -4.51 33.42
N THR A 30 14.44 -4.97 34.55
CA THR A 30 13.80 -6.30 34.69
C THR A 30 12.26 -6.22 34.58
N SER A 31 11.71 -5.04 34.45
CA SER A 31 10.27 -4.78 34.41
C SER A 31 9.81 -4.14 33.10
N ASP A 32 10.53 -3.10 32.64
CA ASP A 32 10.12 -2.36 31.44
C ASP A 32 10.43 -3.13 30.15
N THR A 33 9.41 -3.30 29.34
CA THR A 33 9.45 -3.91 28.01
C THR A 33 9.04 -2.94 26.91
N GLY A 34 9.06 -1.64 27.19
CA GLY A 34 8.62 -0.57 26.28
C GLY A 34 9.35 -0.58 24.94
N ALA A 35 10.64 -0.93 24.90
CA ALA A 35 11.41 -1.07 23.67
C ALA A 35 10.82 -2.14 22.73
N PHE A 36 10.36 -3.27 23.28
CA PHE A 36 9.73 -4.32 22.50
C PHE A 36 8.35 -3.88 21.99
N VAL A 37 7.57 -3.14 22.78
CA VAL A 37 6.28 -2.58 22.35
C VAL A 37 6.48 -1.60 21.19
N MET A 38 7.47 -0.70 21.28
CA MET A 38 7.80 0.22 20.19
C MET A 38 8.20 -0.52 18.93
N PHE A 39 9.08 -1.51 19.03
CA PHE A 39 9.52 -2.31 17.91
C PHE A 39 8.36 -3.09 17.27
N SER A 40 7.51 -3.69 18.08
CA SER A 40 6.29 -4.36 17.63
C SER A 40 5.36 -3.40 16.87
N GLY A 41 5.21 -2.17 17.35
CA GLY A 41 4.46 -1.13 16.65
C GLY A 41 4.98 -0.82 15.25
N VAL A 42 6.31 -0.85 15.06
CA VAL A 42 6.93 -0.69 13.73
C VAL A 42 6.62 -1.89 12.82
N LEU A 43 6.71 -3.12 13.34
CA LEU A 43 6.34 -4.32 12.60
C LEU A 43 4.86 -4.28 12.18
N LYS A 44 3.96 -3.93 13.10
CA LYS A 44 2.53 -3.76 12.82
C LYS A 44 2.30 -2.73 11.72
N ARG A 45 2.91 -1.54 11.82
CA ARG A 45 2.80 -0.50 10.79
C ARG A 45 3.22 -1.02 9.42
N THR A 46 4.33 -1.76 9.35
CA THR A 46 4.83 -2.36 8.11
C THR A 46 3.85 -3.39 7.56
N ALA A 47 3.34 -4.27 8.42
CA ALA A 47 2.34 -5.28 8.07
C ALA A 47 1.08 -4.65 7.47
N ILE A 48 0.54 -3.61 8.11
CA ILE A 48 -0.65 -2.89 7.63
C ILE A 48 -0.40 -2.28 6.24
N LYS A 49 0.78 -1.71 6.02
CA LYS A 49 1.14 -1.13 4.72
C LYS A 49 1.23 -2.19 3.62
N LEU A 50 1.90 -3.31 3.90
CA LEU A 50 1.97 -4.43 2.96
C LEU A 50 0.59 -5.03 2.67
N SER A 51 -0.24 -5.18 3.69
CA SER A 51 -1.62 -5.67 3.54
C SER A 51 -2.46 -4.74 2.65
N LYS A 52 -2.32 -3.43 2.81
CA LYS A 52 -2.99 -2.45 1.93
C LYS A 52 -2.55 -2.60 0.47
N ILE A 53 -1.25 -2.68 0.22
CA ILE A 53 -0.70 -2.89 -1.13
C ILE A 53 -1.21 -4.21 -1.73
N ALA A 54 -1.17 -5.29 -0.96
CA ALA A 54 -1.67 -6.59 -1.39
C ALA A 54 -3.17 -6.56 -1.74
N SER A 55 -3.97 -5.84 -0.96
CA SER A 55 -5.39 -5.66 -1.23
C SER A 55 -5.65 -4.88 -2.52
N ASP A 56 -4.86 -3.85 -2.81
CA ASP A 56 -4.95 -3.11 -4.07
C ASP A 56 -4.57 -3.99 -5.26
N LEU A 57 -3.50 -4.76 -5.16
CA LEU A 57 -3.11 -5.70 -6.23
C LEU A 57 -4.21 -6.72 -6.53
N ARG A 58 -4.90 -7.23 -5.49
CA ARG A 58 -6.06 -8.11 -5.66
C ARG A 58 -7.21 -7.42 -6.38
N LEU A 59 -7.48 -6.18 -6.04
CA LEU A 59 -8.57 -5.40 -6.63
C LEU A 59 -8.27 -5.07 -8.09
N LEU A 60 -7.09 -4.53 -8.39
CA LEU A 60 -6.69 -4.16 -9.73
C LEU A 60 -6.61 -5.35 -10.69
N SER A 61 -6.27 -6.54 -10.18
CA SER A 61 -6.22 -7.79 -10.97
C SER A 61 -7.55 -8.53 -11.05
N SER A 62 -8.63 -8.00 -10.46
CA SER A 62 -9.94 -8.64 -10.45
C SER A 62 -10.55 -8.75 -11.87
N GLY A 63 -11.21 -9.83 -12.16
CA GLY A 63 -11.82 -10.06 -13.46
C GLY A 63 -11.64 -11.49 -13.95
N PRO A 64 -11.41 -11.72 -15.25
CA PRO A 64 -10.91 -10.80 -16.29
C PRO A 64 -11.94 -9.84 -16.91
N ARG A 65 -13.23 -10.16 -16.93
CA ARG A 65 -14.25 -9.33 -17.60
C ARG A 65 -15.20 -8.62 -16.64
N ALA A 66 -15.44 -9.21 -15.47
CA ALA A 66 -16.38 -8.70 -14.46
C ALA A 66 -15.68 -7.99 -13.28
N GLY A 67 -14.50 -7.45 -13.50
CA GLY A 67 -13.72 -6.71 -12.53
C GLY A 67 -12.94 -5.57 -13.17
N PHE A 68 -11.97 -5.00 -12.43
CA PHE A 68 -11.13 -3.92 -12.98
C PHE A 68 -10.26 -4.43 -14.14
N GLY A 69 -9.53 -5.53 -13.93
CA GLY A 69 -8.69 -6.12 -14.97
C GLY A 69 -7.61 -5.19 -15.50
N GLU A 70 -7.10 -4.28 -14.66
CA GLU A 70 -6.10 -3.30 -15.04
C GLU A 70 -4.69 -3.87 -15.11
N ILE A 71 -4.42 -4.89 -14.27
CA ILE A 71 -3.15 -5.62 -14.23
C ILE A 71 -3.38 -7.13 -14.24
N ASN A 72 -2.36 -7.87 -14.65
CA ASN A 72 -2.29 -9.31 -14.49
C ASN A 72 -1.22 -9.70 -13.50
N LEU A 73 -1.55 -10.58 -12.57
CA LEU A 73 -0.60 -11.19 -11.65
C LEU A 73 -0.12 -12.53 -12.21
N PRO A 74 1.12 -12.96 -11.88
CA PRO A 74 1.61 -14.29 -12.25
C PRO A 74 0.69 -15.40 -11.74
N ALA A 75 0.39 -16.38 -12.59
CA ALA A 75 -0.34 -17.57 -12.21
C ALA A 75 0.62 -18.55 -11.51
N VAL A 76 0.57 -18.63 -10.19
CA VAL A 76 1.49 -19.48 -9.39
C VAL A 76 0.89 -20.82 -8.98
N GLN A 77 -0.44 -20.97 -9.17
CA GLN A 77 -1.15 -22.25 -8.96
C GLN A 77 -2.44 -22.28 -9.78
N ALA A 78 -3.04 -23.48 -9.93
CA ALA A 78 -4.37 -23.63 -10.48
C ALA A 78 -5.39 -22.91 -9.61
N GLY A 79 -6.19 -22.03 -10.22
CA GLY A 79 -7.14 -21.19 -9.47
C GLY A 79 -8.39 -21.91 -9.02
N SER A 80 -8.76 -23.03 -9.68
CA SER A 80 -9.96 -23.82 -9.39
C SER A 80 -9.88 -25.18 -10.09
N SER A 81 -10.41 -26.21 -9.42
CA SER A 81 -10.62 -27.53 -10.05
C SER A 81 -11.87 -27.57 -10.93
N ILE A 82 -12.78 -26.60 -10.79
CA ILE A 82 -14.09 -26.58 -11.45
C ILE A 82 -14.14 -25.56 -12.58
N MET A 83 -13.41 -24.44 -12.45
CA MET A 83 -13.41 -23.34 -13.42
C MET A 83 -12.09 -23.28 -14.19
N PRO A 84 -12.03 -23.82 -15.43
CA PRO A 84 -10.83 -23.77 -16.24
C PRO A 84 -10.37 -22.32 -16.49
N GLY A 85 -9.08 -22.07 -16.40
CA GLY A 85 -8.49 -20.74 -16.65
C GLY A 85 -8.67 -19.71 -15.54
N LYS A 86 -9.26 -20.07 -14.39
CA LYS A 86 -9.33 -19.19 -13.24
C LYS A 86 -7.93 -19.00 -12.61
N VAL A 87 -7.55 -17.77 -12.39
CA VAL A 87 -6.35 -17.40 -11.63
C VAL A 87 -6.77 -16.65 -10.37
N ASN A 88 -6.30 -17.09 -9.22
CA ASN A 88 -6.52 -16.42 -7.94
C ASN A 88 -5.28 -15.61 -7.54
N PRO A 89 -5.44 -14.44 -6.90
CA PRO A 89 -4.34 -13.60 -6.43
C PRO A 89 -3.75 -14.12 -5.11
N VAL A 90 -3.34 -15.40 -5.09
CA VAL A 90 -2.96 -16.13 -3.85
C VAL A 90 -1.75 -15.56 -3.14
N ILE A 91 -0.80 -14.96 -3.86
CA ILE A 91 0.36 -14.33 -3.24
C ILE A 91 -0.04 -13.07 -2.44
N PRO A 92 -0.78 -12.11 -3.00
CA PRO A 92 -1.36 -11.04 -2.19
C PRO A 92 -2.24 -11.53 -1.02
N GLU A 93 -2.99 -12.62 -1.21
CA GLU A 93 -3.81 -13.18 -0.14
C GLU A 93 -2.99 -13.70 1.03
N VAL A 94 -1.89 -14.41 0.79
CA VAL A 94 -1.01 -14.88 1.87
C VAL A 94 -0.30 -13.73 2.57
N VAL A 95 0.03 -12.65 1.86
CA VAL A 95 0.60 -11.43 2.46
C VAL A 95 -0.41 -10.77 3.41
N ASN A 96 -1.69 -10.69 3.03
CA ASN A 96 -2.75 -10.21 3.93
C ASN A 96 -2.82 -11.07 5.20
N GLN A 97 -2.80 -12.41 5.06
CA GLN A 97 -2.88 -13.33 6.21
C GLN A 97 -1.66 -13.18 7.14
N ALA A 98 -0.46 -13.09 6.57
CA ALA A 98 0.76 -12.85 7.34
C ALA A 98 0.68 -11.53 8.13
N ALA A 99 0.18 -10.47 7.48
CA ALA A 99 -0.01 -9.16 8.11
C ALA A 99 -1.01 -9.23 9.28
N TYR A 100 -2.11 -9.96 9.14
CA TYR A 100 -3.10 -10.12 10.22
C TYR A 100 -2.50 -10.84 11.43
N LEU A 101 -1.66 -11.85 11.23
CA LEU A 101 -0.95 -12.52 12.31
C LEU A 101 0.02 -11.58 13.03
N VAL A 102 0.75 -10.73 12.29
CA VAL A 102 1.67 -9.75 12.89
C VAL A 102 0.91 -8.71 13.73
N VAL A 103 -0.25 -8.27 13.27
CA VAL A 103 -1.14 -7.39 14.07
C VAL A 103 -1.59 -8.09 15.34
N GLY A 104 -1.93 -9.38 15.27
CA GLY A 104 -2.27 -10.19 16.45
C GLY A 104 -1.10 -10.32 17.44
N TYR A 105 0.13 -10.52 16.94
CA TYR A 105 1.33 -10.55 17.78
C TYR A 105 1.58 -9.21 18.49
N ASP A 106 1.34 -8.08 17.84
CA ASP A 106 1.47 -6.76 18.49
C ASP A 106 0.52 -6.60 19.68
N VAL A 107 -0.71 -7.08 19.57
CA VAL A 107 -1.65 -7.11 20.69
C VAL A 107 -1.12 -8.02 21.80
N THR A 108 -0.62 -9.21 21.46
CA THR A 108 -0.04 -10.15 22.43
C THR A 108 1.14 -9.51 23.16
N ILE A 109 2.06 -8.85 22.44
CA ILE A 109 3.22 -8.18 23.03
C ILE A 109 2.78 -7.06 23.99
N SER A 110 1.79 -6.26 23.58
CA SER A 110 1.24 -5.21 24.42
C SER A 110 0.65 -5.73 25.73
N MET A 111 -0.10 -6.84 25.68
CA MET A 111 -0.67 -7.48 26.85
C MET A 111 0.41 -8.11 27.75
N CYS A 112 1.44 -8.70 27.15
CA CYS A 112 2.58 -9.23 27.90
C CYS A 112 3.39 -8.12 28.58
N ALA A 113 3.53 -6.96 27.94
CA ALA A 113 4.20 -5.82 28.53
C ALA A 113 3.42 -5.25 29.73
N GLU A 114 2.10 -5.14 29.60
CA GLU A 114 1.22 -4.70 30.70
C GLU A 114 1.16 -5.70 31.86
N GLY A 115 1.24 -7.00 31.57
CA GLY A 115 1.10 -8.08 32.56
C GLY A 115 2.25 -8.20 33.56
N GLY A 116 3.36 -7.47 33.41
CA GLY A 116 4.45 -7.43 34.37
C GLY A 116 3.98 -6.94 35.75
N GLN A 117 4.63 -7.45 36.82
CA GLN A 117 4.27 -7.07 38.18
C GLN A 117 5.48 -6.53 38.93
N LEU A 118 5.35 -5.34 39.49
CA LEU A 118 6.38 -4.65 40.25
C LEU A 118 7.70 -4.56 39.46
N GLN A 119 8.76 -5.21 39.92
CA GLN A 119 10.09 -5.13 39.30
C GLN A 119 10.42 -6.30 38.37
N LEU A 120 9.45 -7.10 37.93
CA LEU A 120 9.67 -8.24 37.05
C LEU A 120 8.56 -8.40 36.00
N ASN A 121 8.98 -8.54 34.75
CA ASN A 121 8.10 -9.04 33.69
C ASN A 121 8.41 -10.51 33.38
N ALA A 122 7.51 -11.40 33.74
CA ALA A 122 7.65 -12.84 33.52
C ALA A 122 7.21 -13.29 32.11
N PHE A 123 6.74 -12.37 31.26
CA PHE A 123 6.16 -12.67 29.94
C PHE A 123 7.13 -12.41 28.78
N GLU A 124 8.37 -12.04 29.04
CA GLU A 124 9.41 -11.81 28.03
C GLU A 124 9.59 -12.98 27.05
N PRO A 125 9.49 -14.26 27.44
CA PRO A 125 9.58 -15.37 26.48
C PRO A 125 8.50 -15.31 25.40
N THR A 126 7.26 -14.91 25.76
CA THR A 126 6.17 -14.73 24.80
C THR A 126 6.39 -13.51 23.92
N ILE A 127 6.91 -12.41 24.47
CA ILE A 127 7.32 -11.22 23.70
C ILE A 127 8.37 -11.59 22.67
N GLY A 128 9.44 -12.25 23.08
CA GLY A 128 10.52 -12.69 22.19
C GLY A 128 10.04 -13.62 21.08
N PHE A 129 9.20 -14.59 21.41
CA PHE A 129 8.57 -15.48 20.43
C PHE A 129 7.74 -14.69 19.41
N ALA A 130 6.84 -13.81 19.87
CA ALA A 130 5.94 -13.05 19.01
C ALA A 130 6.70 -12.10 18.06
N ILE A 131 7.75 -11.45 18.56
CA ILE A 131 8.65 -10.62 17.72
C ILE A 131 9.33 -11.45 16.66
N ALA A 132 9.99 -12.55 17.04
CA ALA A 132 10.73 -13.42 16.12
C ALA A 132 9.81 -13.99 15.03
N GLN A 133 8.60 -14.45 15.39
CA GLN A 133 7.61 -14.92 14.42
C GLN A 133 7.11 -13.80 13.52
N GLY A 134 6.82 -12.61 14.07
CA GLY A 134 6.38 -11.45 13.31
C GLY A 134 7.40 -11.00 12.27
N GLN A 135 8.68 -10.91 12.64
CA GLN A 135 9.77 -10.60 11.73
C GLN A 135 9.89 -11.65 10.61
N ARG A 136 9.91 -12.93 10.97
CA ARG A 136 10.00 -14.03 10.00
C ARG A 136 8.86 -14.02 9.00
N LEU A 137 7.62 -13.81 9.47
CA LEU A 137 6.44 -13.72 8.60
C LEU A 137 6.54 -12.54 7.63
N LEU A 138 6.95 -11.35 8.11
CA LEU A 138 7.08 -10.18 7.26
C LEU A 138 8.20 -10.34 6.24
N THR A 139 9.36 -10.84 6.63
CA THR A 139 10.47 -11.09 5.71
C THR A 139 10.04 -12.03 4.59
N ASN A 140 9.48 -13.18 4.95
CA ASN A 140 9.03 -14.17 3.96
C ASN A 140 7.88 -13.61 3.08
N ALA A 141 6.99 -12.79 3.64
CA ALA A 141 5.91 -12.16 2.89
C ALA A 141 6.46 -11.15 1.87
N CYS A 142 7.47 -10.35 2.23
CA CYS A 142 8.12 -9.41 1.32
C CYS A 142 8.79 -10.14 0.16
N ASP A 143 9.60 -11.16 0.45
CA ASP A 143 10.32 -11.94 -0.58
C ASP A 143 9.32 -12.64 -1.51
N THR A 144 8.32 -13.30 -0.94
CA THR A 144 7.28 -13.99 -1.72
C THR A 144 6.48 -13.01 -2.59
N LEU A 145 6.12 -11.85 -2.04
CA LEU A 145 5.40 -10.80 -2.79
C LEU A 145 6.24 -10.30 -3.95
N ARG A 146 7.51 -10.01 -3.73
CA ARG A 146 8.43 -9.55 -4.77
C ARG A 146 8.60 -10.59 -5.87
N GLU A 147 9.08 -11.78 -5.50
CA GLU A 147 9.53 -12.78 -6.47
C GLU A 147 8.39 -13.46 -7.23
N ARG A 148 7.26 -13.69 -6.55
CA ARG A 148 6.16 -14.48 -7.10
C ARG A 148 4.94 -13.64 -7.52
N CYS A 149 5.01 -12.32 -7.33
CA CYS A 149 3.93 -11.42 -7.73
C CYS A 149 4.48 -10.20 -8.46
N VAL A 150 5.20 -9.29 -7.76
CA VAL A 150 5.56 -7.97 -8.29
C VAL A 150 6.43 -8.07 -9.54
N ASP A 151 7.47 -8.92 -9.53
CA ASP A 151 8.42 -9.07 -10.63
C ASP A 151 7.77 -9.55 -11.93
N GLY A 152 6.57 -10.12 -11.87
CA GLY A 152 5.83 -10.63 -13.04
C GLY A 152 4.53 -9.91 -13.35
N ILE A 153 4.27 -8.75 -12.74
CA ILE A 153 3.05 -7.96 -13.05
C ILE A 153 3.13 -7.40 -14.47
N THR A 154 2.03 -7.53 -15.20
CA THR A 154 1.85 -6.86 -16.50
C THR A 154 0.61 -5.97 -16.49
N ALA A 155 0.67 -4.86 -17.23
CA ALA A 155 -0.45 -3.93 -17.35
C ALA A 155 -1.33 -4.25 -18.56
N ASN A 156 -2.64 -4.19 -18.38
CA ASN A 156 -3.63 -4.26 -19.46
C ASN A 156 -3.88 -2.83 -19.97
N ARG A 157 -2.99 -2.31 -20.81
CA ARG A 157 -2.96 -0.91 -21.24
C ARG A 157 -4.26 -0.44 -21.87
N ASP A 158 -4.87 -1.25 -22.73
CA ASP A 158 -6.12 -0.91 -23.41
C ASP A 158 -7.27 -0.77 -22.39
N ARG A 159 -7.31 -1.68 -21.41
CA ARG A 159 -8.28 -1.63 -20.32
C ARG A 159 -8.10 -0.42 -19.42
N CYS A 160 -6.88 -0.10 -19.06
CA CYS A 160 -6.57 1.12 -18.29
C CYS A 160 -6.99 2.37 -19.05
N ASN A 161 -6.68 2.45 -20.35
CA ASN A 161 -7.08 3.56 -21.19
C ASN A 161 -8.60 3.68 -21.30
N GLU A 162 -9.32 2.57 -21.53
CA GLU A 162 -10.77 2.54 -21.55
C GLU A 162 -11.39 3.10 -20.27
N LEU A 163 -10.89 2.66 -19.11
CA LEU A 163 -11.40 3.11 -17.80
C LEU A 163 -11.15 4.60 -17.58
N VAL A 164 -9.97 5.10 -17.94
CA VAL A 164 -9.63 6.53 -17.83
C VAL A 164 -10.52 7.35 -18.76
N MET A 165 -10.62 6.99 -20.05
CA MET A 165 -11.38 7.75 -21.04
C MET A 165 -12.89 7.75 -20.77
N ASN A 166 -13.41 6.73 -20.11
CA ASN A 166 -14.80 6.68 -19.66
C ASN A 166 -15.06 7.37 -18.32
N SER A 167 -14.01 7.79 -17.63
CA SER A 167 -14.15 8.52 -16.36
C SER A 167 -14.59 9.97 -16.62
N VAL A 168 -15.64 10.40 -15.94
CA VAL A 168 -16.04 11.82 -15.99
C VAL A 168 -15.04 12.73 -15.27
N GLY A 169 -14.25 12.18 -14.37
CA GLY A 169 -13.25 12.91 -13.59
C GLY A 169 -12.13 13.54 -14.42
N ILE A 170 -11.86 13.02 -15.62
CA ILE A 170 -10.82 13.55 -16.52
C ILE A 170 -11.07 15.02 -16.93
N VAL A 171 -12.33 15.50 -16.89
CA VAL A 171 -12.65 16.89 -17.19
C VAL A 171 -11.99 17.88 -16.22
N THR A 172 -11.62 17.42 -15.02
CA THR A 172 -11.00 18.25 -13.97
C THR A 172 -9.70 18.90 -14.43
N VAL A 173 -8.94 18.24 -15.30
CA VAL A 173 -7.69 18.79 -15.85
C VAL A 173 -7.92 20.05 -16.69
N LEU A 174 -9.13 20.24 -17.19
CA LEU A 174 -9.52 21.40 -18.02
C LEU A 174 -10.10 22.56 -17.22
N VAL A 175 -10.22 22.45 -15.90
CA VAL A 175 -10.73 23.55 -15.05
C VAL A 175 -9.94 24.85 -15.24
N PRO A 176 -8.60 24.86 -15.33
CA PRO A 176 -7.85 26.09 -15.60
C PRO A 176 -8.13 26.71 -16.99
N VAL A 177 -8.59 25.90 -17.94
CA VAL A 177 -8.83 26.33 -19.34
C VAL A 177 -10.27 26.75 -19.58
N LEU A 178 -11.24 25.98 -19.08
CA LEU A 178 -12.66 26.15 -19.34
C LEU A 178 -13.43 26.78 -18.16
N GLY A 179 -12.82 26.83 -16.99
CA GLY A 179 -13.46 27.21 -15.73
C GLY A 179 -14.26 26.08 -15.09
N TYR A 180 -14.47 26.19 -13.77
CA TYR A 180 -15.12 25.17 -12.96
C TYR A 180 -16.58 24.91 -13.38
N GLU A 181 -17.34 25.98 -13.65
CA GLU A 181 -18.76 25.85 -13.99
C GLU A 181 -18.98 25.07 -15.27
N LYS A 182 -18.20 25.36 -16.33
CA LYS A 182 -18.28 24.62 -17.61
C LYS A 182 -17.86 23.18 -17.46
N CYS A 183 -16.80 22.91 -16.73
CA CYS A 183 -16.37 21.54 -16.45
C CYS A 183 -17.42 20.75 -15.65
N SER A 184 -18.07 21.39 -14.68
CA SER A 184 -19.17 20.79 -13.91
C SER A 184 -20.40 20.49 -14.76
N GLU A 185 -20.77 21.40 -15.69
CA GLU A 185 -21.84 21.16 -16.67
C GLU A 185 -21.55 19.95 -17.55
N LEU A 186 -20.34 19.90 -18.13
CA LEU A 186 -19.92 18.80 -19.00
C LEU A 186 -19.89 17.46 -18.25
N ALA A 187 -19.41 17.43 -16.99
CA ALA A 187 -19.43 16.22 -16.17
C ALA A 187 -20.86 15.72 -15.91
N LYS A 188 -21.79 16.60 -15.59
CA LYS A 188 -23.21 16.24 -15.38
C LYS A 188 -23.85 15.71 -16.67
N LYS A 189 -23.62 16.35 -17.80
CA LYS A 189 -24.10 15.91 -19.10
C LYS A 189 -23.54 14.51 -19.47
N ALA A 190 -22.24 14.31 -19.25
CA ALA A 190 -21.61 13.01 -19.52
C ALA A 190 -22.33 11.87 -18.81
N VAL A 191 -22.73 12.08 -17.54
CA VAL A 191 -23.46 11.07 -16.75
C VAL A 191 -24.90 10.90 -17.25
N THR A 192 -25.63 12.02 -17.44
CA THR A 192 -27.07 11.97 -17.77
C THR A 192 -27.32 11.49 -19.20
N GLU A 193 -26.48 11.91 -20.15
CA GLU A 193 -26.63 11.58 -21.57
C GLU A 193 -25.83 10.32 -21.97
N LYS A 194 -25.06 9.75 -21.03
CA LYS A 194 -24.16 8.60 -21.27
C LYS A 194 -23.18 8.85 -22.43
N ARG A 195 -22.65 10.05 -22.51
CA ARG A 195 -21.69 10.47 -23.53
C ARG A 195 -20.29 10.63 -22.93
N SER A 196 -19.26 10.41 -23.73
CA SER A 196 -17.89 10.59 -23.27
C SER A 196 -17.55 12.07 -23.10
N ILE A 197 -16.68 12.38 -22.13
CA ILE A 197 -16.15 13.74 -21.96
C ILE A 197 -15.51 14.26 -23.25
N ARG A 198 -14.76 13.41 -23.96
CA ARG A 198 -14.13 13.76 -25.25
C ARG A 198 -15.15 14.25 -26.28
N GLU A 199 -16.26 13.52 -26.42
CA GLU A 199 -17.33 13.88 -27.35
C GLU A 199 -18.00 15.21 -26.97
N LEU A 200 -18.28 15.42 -25.70
CA LEU A 200 -18.85 16.68 -25.20
C LEU A 200 -17.92 17.87 -25.41
N LEU A 201 -16.61 17.68 -25.16
CA LEU A 201 -15.59 18.71 -25.41
C LEU A 201 -15.54 19.11 -26.86
N LEU A 202 -15.58 18.16 -27.80
CA LEU A 202 -15.56 18.44 -29.23
C LEU A 202 -16.80 19.24 -29.68
N ASN A 203 -17.98 18.94 -29.12
CA ASN A 203 -19.25 19.54 -29.57
C ASN A 203 -19.59 20.84 -28.85
N GLU A 204 -19.14 21.03 -27.60
CA GLU A 204 -19.64 22.10 -26.73
C GLU A 204 -18.56 23.09 -26.27
N THR A 205 -17.34 22.95 -26.77
CA THR A 205 -16.26 23.88 -26.47
C THR A 205 -15.56 24.38 -27.74
N SER A 206 -14.72 25.39 -27.58
CA SER A 206 -13.88 25.89 -28.68
C SER A 206 -12.55 25.18 -28.83
N LEU A 207 -12.33 24.10 -28.06
CA LEU A 207 -11.10 23.33 -28.13
C LEU A 207 -11.05 22.52 -29.42
N THR A 208 -9.88 22.48 -30.04
CA THR A 208 -9.62 21.63 -31.21
C THR A 208 -9.45 20.17 -30.79
N ALA A 209 -9.68 19.23 -31.70
CA ALA A 209 -9.47 17.81 -31.45
C ALA A 209 -8.04 17.53 -30.93
N LYS A 210 -7.04 18.21 -31.49
CA LYS A 210 -5.66 18.07 -31.06
C LYS A 210 -5.43 18.54 -29.60
N GLU A 211 -5.96 19.71 -29.25
CA GLU A 211 -5.87 20.20 -27.86
C GLU A 211 -6.53 19.26 -26.88
N ILE A 212 -7.67 18.67 -27.23
CA ILE A 212 -8.39 17.70 -26.40
C ILE A 212 -7.54 16.44 -26.22
N GLU A 213 -6.95 15.93 -27.27
CA GLU A 213 -6.05 14.74 -27.20
C GLU A 213 -4.82 15.02 -26.34
N ASP A 214 -4.20 16.20 -26.49
CA ASP A 214 -3.06 16.60 -25.70
C ASP A 214 -3.42 16.72 -24.20
N TYR A 215 -4.54 17.34 -23.85
CA TYR A 215 -5.01 17.50 -22.46
C TYR A 215 -5.45 16.19 -21.82
N LEU A 216 -6.02 15.28 -22.57
CA LEU A 216 -6.48 13.98 -22.07
C LEU A 216 -5.42 12.87 -22.22
N SER A 217 -4.22 13.20 -22.68
CA SER A 217 -3.14 12.21 -22.76
C SER A 217 -2.69 11.74 -21.38
N PRO A 218 -2.28 10.47 -21.22
CA PRO A 218 -1.78 9.95 -19.94
C PRO A 218 -0.64 10.78 -19.37
N GLU A 219 0.27 11.28 -20.22
CA GLU A 219 1.39 12.12 -19.84
C GLU A 219 0.94 13.45 -19.25
N PHE A 220 -0.14 14.01 -19.78
CA PHE A 220 -0.70 15.26 -19.28
C PHE A 220 -1.49 15.04 -17.98
N LEU A 221 -2.30 13.99 -17.91
CA LEU A 221 -3.13 13.66 -16.75
C LEU A 221 -2.31 13.30 -15.50
N THR A 222 -1.09 12.76 -15.68
CA THR A 222 -0.22 12.31 -14.59
C THR A 222 0.88 13.27 -14.22
N SER A 223 1.09 14.34 -15.01
CA SER A 223 2.15 15.32 -14.78
C SER A 223 1.56 16.66 -14.36
N PRO A 224 1.86 17.17 -13.14
CA PRO A 224 1.38 18.48 -12.73
C PRO A 224 1.96 19.56 -13.64
N LYS A 225 1.11 20.28 -14.36
CA LYS A 225 1.49 21.40 -15.23
C LYS A 225 0.68 22.63 -14.85
N ARG A 226 1.33 23.80 -14.89
CA ARG A 226 0.62 25.06 -14.79
C ARG A 226 0.00 25.37 -16.17
N LEU A 227 -1.32 25.40 -16.21
CA LEU A 227 -2.07 25.82 -17.40
C LEU A 227 -2.41 27.29 -17.27
N GLU A 228 -2.22 28.04 -18.37
CA GLU A 228 -2.73 29.40 -18.45
C GLU A 228 -4.15 29.37 -19.06
N PRO A 229 -5.06 30.19 -18.54
CA PRO A 229 -6.41 30.31 -19.10
C PRO A 229 -6.32 30.71 -20.58
N VAL A 230 -6.99 29.98 -21.45
CA VAL A 230 -7.10 30.36 -22.87
C VAL A 230 -7.95 31.61 -22.94
N GLN A 231 -7.34 32.78 -23.11
CA GLN A 231 -8.02 34.00 -23.48
C GLN A 231 -8.53 33.89 -24.94
N ARG A 232 -9.60 33.18 -25.15
CA ARG A 232 -10.32 33.20 -26.43
C ARG A 232 -11.56 34.07 -26.26
N ALA A 233 -11.63 35.13 -27.09
CA ALA A 233 -12.77 35.98 -27.19
C ALA A 233 -14.04 35.13 -27.34
N SER A 234 -15.07 35.41 -26.53
CA SER A 234 -16.41 34.88 -26.70
C SER A 234 -16.84 35.12 -28.15
N LYS A 235 -17.13 34.06 -28.88
CA LYS A 235 -17.81 34.17 -30.16
C LYS A 235 -19.18 34.83 -29.90
N PRO A 236 -19.57 35.82 -30.72
CA PRO A 236 -20.85 36.51 -30.58
C PRO A 236 -22.03 35.55 -30.74
#